data_30f84ff04845f2bdc9eec485f445a15e
#
_entry.id   30f84ff04845f2bdc9eec485f445a15e
#
_cell.length_a   1.000
_cell.length_b   1.000
_cell.length_c   1.000
_cell.angle_alpha   90.00
_cell.angle_beta   90.00
_cell.angle_gamma   90.00
#
_symmetry.space_group_name_H-M   'P 1'
#
loop_
_entity.id
_entity.type
_entity.pdbx_description
1 polymer ?
#
loop_
_entity_poly.entity_id
_entity_poly.type
_entity_poly.pdbx_seq_one_letter_code
_entity_poly.pdbx_strand_id
1 'polypeptide(L)'
;MNISTKYVLYVDESGDQDVKKFRTEERVRGSDPFLVFGACLVPVKFQDEMRQALTTFKSEIGVKQLHSTDLVHLKTAYFCRKVQSMRVLLFGLVSKKETLGGYTKQIADLKDTEAYYNKCAAYLLERLGHFMSHAGIGPDQVEIVFEEKKHDYNKLRNLIGTMQNTPHDDRARYLSRIAPHRIRAQAKKDEILLSLADLTAFSLYQSVSKLHSNFGYPEFRYMRELRPKFWKNPKGEKIANFGVKYIQGPFKMNLEGDALKFALSMYQDK
;
A
#
# COMPACT_ATOMS: atom_id res chain seq x y z
N MET A 1 4.99 14.45 -28.90
CA MET A 1 4.41 15.31 -27.85
C MET A 1 4.97 14.85 -26.51
N ASN A 2 5.66 15.73 -25.78
CA ASN A 2 6.09 15.40 -24.42
C ASN A 2 4.85 15.34 -23.52
N ILE A 3 4.44 14.12 -23.12
CA ILE A 3 3.34 13.94 -22.19
C ILE A 3 3.86 14.33 -20.80
N SER A 4 3.34 15.44 -20.25
CA SER A 4 3.75 15.89 -18.93
C SER A 4 3.17 14.98 -17.85
N THR A 5 3.98 14.61 -16.86
CA THR A 5 3.52 13.89 -15.64
C THR A 5 2.49 14.75 -14.91
N LYS A 6 1.32 14.16 -14.63
CA LYS A 6 0.22 14.84 -13.89
C LYS A 6 0.14 14.40 -12.43
N TYR A 7 0.57 13.18 -12.15
CA TYR A 7 0.47 12.57 -10.82
C TYR A 7 1.74 11.79 -10.48
N VAL A 8 2.04 11.69 -9.20
CA VAL A 8 3.03 10.76 -8.67
C VAL A 8 2.36 9.86 -7.63
N LEU A 9 2.52 8.55 -7.80
CA LEU A 9 2.16 7.57 -6.79
C LEU A 9 3.39 7.28 -5.94
N TYR A 10 3.34 7.61 -4.66
CA TYR A 10 4.31 7.19 -3.66
C TYR A 10 3.89 5.87 -3.06
N VAL A 11 4.81 4.93 -2.90
CA VAL A 11 4.55 3.56 -2.42
C VAL A 11 5.54 3.19 -1.33
N ASP A 12 5.03 2.61 -0.26
CA ASP A 12 5.81 2.05 0.84
C ASP A 12 5.14 0.79 1.37
N GLU A 13 5.83 0.01 2.21
CA GLU A 13 5.30 -1.20 2.82
C GLU A 13 5.46 -1.23 4.35
N SER A 14 4.64 -2.08 4.98
CA SER A 14 4.77 -2.52 6.37
C SER A 14 4.78 -4.04 6.46
N GLY A 15 5.59 -4.58 7.36
CA GLY A 15 5.93 -6.00 7.38
C GLY A 15 7.09 -6.31 6.46
N ASP A 16 7.29 -7.56 6.10
CA ASP A 16 8.41 -7.99 5.27
C ASP A 16 8.02 -9.05 4.23
N GLN A 17 8.90 -9.31 3.28
CA GLN A 17 8.67 -10.24 2.18
C GLN A 17 9.13 -11.67 2.45
N ASP A 18 9.75 -11.98 3.61
CA ASP A 18 10.20 -13.34 3.89
C ASP A 18 9.01 -14.26 4.18
N VAL A 19 8.83 -15.25 3.31
CA VAL A 19 7.75 -16.24 3.39
C VAL A 19 8.20 -17.58 3.98
N LYS A 20 9.48 -17.74 4.32
CA LYS A 20 10.04 -19.03 4.79
C LYS A 20 9.72 -19.29 6.26
N LYS A 21 9.92 -18.28 7.11
CA LYS A 21 9.73 -18.38 8.56
C LYS A 21 9.05 -17.13 9.09
N PHE A 22 7.74 -17.06 9.01
CA PHE A 22 6.94 -15.98 9.58
C PHE A 22 6.29 -16.40 10.90
N ARG A 23 5.95 -15.43 11.74
CA ARG A 23 5.25 -15.64 13.01
C ARG A 23 3.84 -16.15 12.78
N THR A 24 3.43 -17.13 13.61
CA THR A 24 2.07 -17.64 13.72
C THR A 24 1.72 -17.72 15.20
N GLU A 25 0.49 -18.09 15.56
CA GLU A 25 0.12 -18.32 16.97
C GLU A 25 1.01 -19.38 17.64
N GLU A 26 1.39 -20.42 16.90
CA GLU A 26 2.28 -21.50 17.39
C GLU A 26 3.76 -21.13 17.32
N ARG A 27 4.14 -20.22 16.42
CA ARG A 27 5.52 -19.80 16.20
C ARG A 27 5.70 -18.32 16.50
N VAL A 28 6.22 -18.01 17.66
CA VAL A 28 6.44 -16.63 18.13
C VAL A 28 7.62 -15.94 17.43
N ARG A 29 8.60 -16.70 16.90
CA ARG A 29 9.79 -16.16 16.23
C ARG A 29 9.66 -16.27 14.71
N GLY A 30 10.07 -15.23 14.01
CA GLY A 30 10.05 -15.16 12.54
C GLY A 30 9.75 -13.77 12.01
N SER A 31 9.66 -13.68 10.71
CA SER A 31 9.26 -12.47 9.98
C SER A 31 7.80 -12.09 10.25
N ASP A 32 7.36 -10.95 9.80
CA ASP A 32 5.99 -10.51 9.98
C ASP A 32 4.98 -11.43 9.27
N PRO A 33 3.81 -11.70 9.89
CA PRO A 33 2.78 -12.55 9.27
C PRO A 33 2.09 -11.88 8.06
N PHE A 34 2.23 -10.56 7.92
CA PHE A 34 1.65 -9.79 6.83
C PHE A 34 2.73 -9.09 6.01
N LEU A 35 2.42 -8.88 4.73
CA LEU A 35 3.04 -7.87 3.89
C LEU A 35 1.93 -6.93 3.45
N VAL A 36 2.08 -5.64 3.75
CA VAL A 36 1.08 -4.61 3.47
C VAL A 36 1.73 -3.51 2.66
N PHE A 37 1.13 -3.13 1.55
CA PHE A 37 1.53 -1.94 0.82
C PHE A 37 0.56 -0.80 1.08
N GLY A 38 1.10 0.39 1.28
CA GLY A 38 0.39 1.65 1.26
C GLY A 38 0.86 2.52 0.11
N ALA A 39 -0.05 3.25 -0.50
CA ALA A 39 0.30 4.17 -1.56
C ALA A 39 -0.53 5.46 -1.51
N CYS A 40 0.10 6.56 -1.90
CA CYS A 40 -0.48 7.89 -1.93
C CYS A 40 -0.28 8.52 -3.31
N LEU A 41 -1.37 8.76 -4.04
CA LEU A 41 -1.36 9.45 -5.33
C LEU A 41 -1.50 10.95 -5.09
N VAL A 42 -0.51 11.70 -5.55
CA VAL A 42 -0.42 13.16 -5.38
C VAL A 42 -0.41 13.83 -6.75
N PRO A 43 -1.33 14.78 -7.04
CA PRO A 43 -1.23 15.59 -8.24
C PRO A 43 0.02 16.46 -8.21
N VAL A 44 0.81 16.47 -9.29
CA VAL A 44 2.08 17.21 -9.38
C VAL A 44 1.93 18.67 -8.98
N LYS A 45 0.85 19.32 -9.43
CA LYS A 45 0.56 20.74 -9.12
C LYS A 45 0.38 21.06 -7.63
N PHE A 46 0.22 20.05 -6.75
CA PHE A 46 0.05 20.24 -5.31
C PHE A 46 1.21 19.67 -4.48
N GLN A 47 2.25 19.11 -5.13
CA GLN A 47 3.35 18.47 -4.39
C GLN A 47 4.08 19.44 -3.46
N ASP A 48 4.38 20.66 -3.93
CA ASP A 48 5.13 21.63 -3.12
C ASP A 48 4.31 22.13 -1.93
N GLU A 49 3.01 22.38 -2.13
CA GLU A 49 2.06 22.67 -1.05
C GLU A 49 2.10 21.56 0.02
N MET A 50 2.07 20.30 -0.42
CA MET A 50 2.07 19.15 0.50
C MET A 50 3.41 18.92 1.18
N ARG A 51 4.53 19.10 0.48
CA ARG A 51 5.87 19.07 1.11
C ARG A 51 5.99 20.11 2.22
N GLN A 52 5.51 21.33 1.96
CA GLN A 52 5.49 22.39 2.95
C GLN A 52 4.59 22.04 4.14
N ALA A 53 3.38 21.54 3.88
CA ALA A 53 2.44 21.12 4.93
C ALA A 53 3.02 20.02 5.82
N LEU A 54 3.68 19.00 5.22
CA LEU A 54 4.34 17.91 5.96
C LEU A 54 5.57 18.41 6.74
N THR A 55 6.33 19.34 6.19
CA THR A 55 7.48 19.95 6.89
C THR A 55 7.01 20.75 8.11
N THR A 56 5.96 21.53 7.97
CA THR A 56 5.31 22.25 9.08
C THR A 56 4.79 21.28 10.12
N PHE A 57 4.05 20.25 9.69
CA PHE A 57 3.52 19.22 10.58
C PHE A 57 4.64 18.48 11.35
N LYS A 58 5.73 18.12 10.68
CA LYS A 58 6.90 17.49 11.31
C LYS A 58 7.46 18.36 12.45
N SER A 59 7.56 19.66 12.22
CA SER A 59 8.01 20.63 13.24
C SER A 59 6.98 20.77 14.37
N GLU A 60 5.69 20.85 14.05
CA GLU A 60 4.57 20.95 14.99
C GLU A 60 4.55 19.79 16.00
N ILE A 61 4.79 18.56 15.54
CA ILE A 61 4.80 17.38 16.43
C ILE A 61 6.19 17.10 17.04
N GLY A 62 7.21 17.90 16.71
CA GLY A 62 8.54 17.80 17.30
C GLY A 62 9.27 16.48 16.97
N VAL A 63 9.28 16.08 15.70
CA VAL A 63 10.01 14.88 15.25
C VAL A 63 11.05 15.20 14.18
N LYS A 64 12.12 14.43 14.14
CA LYS A 64 13.18 14.60 13.12
C LYS A 64 12.77 14.04 11.77
N GLN A 65 11.95 12.98 11.75
CA GLN A 65 11.49 12.30 10.54
C GLN A 65 10.04 11.84 10.74
N LEU A 66 9.24 11.87 9.67
CA LEU A 66 7.89 11.31 9.65
C LEU A 66 8.00 9.83 9.26
N HIS A 67 8.24 8.98 10.24
CA HIS A 67 8.24 7.53 10.11
C HIS A 67 7.20 6.96 11.08
N SER A 68 6.17 6.30 10.56
CA SER A 68 4.97 5.97 11.34
C SER A 68 5.23 5.03 12.51
N THR A 69 6.23 4.14 12.40
CA THR A 69 6.65 3.26 13.49
C THR A 69 7.26 4.00 14.68
N ASP A 70 7.83 5.18 14.45
CA ASP A 70 8.49 5.98 15.48
C ASP A 70 7.52 6.96 16.18
N LEU A 71 6.30 7.08 15.63
CA LEU A 71 5.30 7.97 16.17
C LEU A 71 4.48 7.28 17.28
N VAL A 72 4.28 8.01 18.40
CA VAL A 72 3.33 7.58 19.43
C VAL A 72 1.89 7.70 18.89
N HIS A 73 0.98 6.89 19.46
CA HIS A 73 -0.42 6.75 19.02
C HIS A 73 -1.12 8.09 18.71
N LEU A 74 -1.01 9.08 19.60
CA LEU A 74 -1.68 10.39 19.40
C LEU A 74 -1.09 11.17 18.23
N LYS A 75 0.23 11.14 18.03
CA LYS A 75 0.88 11.78 16.88
C LYS A 75 0.48 11.11 15.57
N THR A 76 0.41 9.78 15.55
CA THR A 76 -0.05 9.00 14.38
C THR A 76 -1.51 9.33 14.04
N ALA A 77 -2.40 9.32 15.02
CA ALA A 77 -3.81 9.69 14.82
C ALA A 77 -3.97 11.12 14.32
N TYR A 78 -3.17 12.05 14.84
CA TYR A 78 -3.15 13.43 14.39
C TYR A 78 -2.63 13.55 12.95
N PHE A 79 -1.58 12.80 12.60
CA PHE A 79 -1.09 12.74 11.22
C PHE A 79 -2.18 12.25 10.26
N CYS A 80 -2.89 11.17 10.60
CA CYS A 80 -4.02 10.68 9.80
C CYS A 80 -5.09 11.77 9.57
N ARG A 81 -5.41 12.57 10.59
CA ARG A 81 -6.34 13.71 10.47
C ARG A 81 -5.82 14.80 9.56
N LYS A 82 -4.53 15.14 9.64
CA LYS A 82 -3.93 16.14 8.72
C LYS A 82 -4.03 15.68 7.26
N VAL A 83 -3.88 14.39 6.98
CA VAL A 83 -4.02 13.84 5.62
C VAL A 83 -5.45 14.02 5.07
N GLN A 84 -6.49 14.09 5.94
CA GLN A 84 -7.86 14.34 5.47
C GLN A 84 -8.03 15.69 4.75
N SER A 85 -7.25 16.70 5.12
CA SER A 85 -7.27 18.02 4.45
C SER A 85 -6.42 18.08 3.19
N MET A 86 -5.55 17.09 2.95
CA MET A 86 -4.66 17.08 1.79
C MET A 86 -5.36 16.62 0.50
N ARG A 87 -4.86 17.07 -0.64
CA ARG A 87 -5.38 16.71 -1.97
C ARG A 87 -4.71 15.44 -2.49
N VAL A 88 -4.98 14.33 -1.83
CA VAL A 88 -4.39 13.01 -2.11
C VAL A 88 -5.47 11.94 -2.26
N LEU A 89 -5.10 10.86 -2.94
CA LEU A 89 -5.89 9.64 -3.04
C LEU A 89 -5.05 8.46 -2.57
N LEU A 90 -5.61 7.64 -1.69
CA LEU A 90 -4.89 6.52 -1.08
C LEU A 90 -5.27 5.18 -1.72
N PHE A 91 -4.27 4.30 -1.77
CA PHE A 91 -4.42 2.90 -2.16
C PHE A 91 -3.70 2.02 -1.15
N GLY A 92 -4.13 0.75 -1.07
CA GLY A 92 -3.45 -0.20 -0.21
C GLY A 92 -3.72 -1.64 -0.60
N LEU A 93 -2.84 -2.51 -0.12
CA LEU A 93 -2.91 -3.94 -0.29
C LEU A 93 -2.54 -4.62 1.00
N VAL A 94 -3.28 -5.64 1.38
CA VAL A 94 -3.01 -6.49 2.54
C VAL A 94 -2.87 -7.93 2.09
N SER A 95 -1.74 -8.57 2.42
CA SER A 95 -1.48 -9.98 2.18
C SER A 95 -1.05 -10.68 3.47
N LYS A 96 -1.68 -11.81 3.81
CA LYS A 96 -1.31 -12.68 4.95
C LYS A 96 -0.52 -13.87 4.44
N LYS A 97 0.70 -14.07 4.93
CA LYS A 97 1.63 -15.10 4.42
C LYS A 97 1.14 -16.52 4.64
N GLU A 98 0.48 -16.78 5.76
CA GLU A 98 -0.09 -18.08 6.11
C GLU A 98 -1.06 -18.60 5.06
N THR A 99 -1.73 -17.72 4.32
CA THR A 99 -2.77 -18.07 3.36
C THR A 99 -2.27 -18.15 1.92
N LEU A 100 -0.95 -18.07 1.69
CA LEU A 100 -0.36 -18.19 0.35
C LEU A 100 -0.40 -19.62 -0.21
N GLY A 101 -0.61 -20.64 0.64
CA GLY A 101 -0.73 -22.02 0.21
C GLY A 101 0.47 -22.51 -0.61
N GLY A 102 0.21 -23.19 -1.74
CA GLY A 102 1.25 -23.71 -2.63
C GLY A 102 2.16 -22.65 -3.27
N TYR A 103 1.78 -21.37 -3.25
CA TYR A 103 2.59 -20.29 -3.79
C TYR A 103 3.92 -20.12 -3.03
N THR A 104 3.92 -20.35 -1.71
CA THR A 104 5.16 -20.35 -0.89
C THR A 104 6.18 -21.37 -1.39
N LYS A 105 5.72 -22.57 -1.80
CA LYS A 105 6.58 -23.61 -2.36
C LYS A 105 7.13 -23.20 -3.71
N GLN A 106 6.29 -22.63 -4.59
CA GLN A 106 6.74 -22.12 -5.90
C GLN A 106 7.83 -21.06 -5.76
N ILE A 107 7.71 -20.12 -4.83
CA ILE A 107 8.75 -19.10 -4.56
C ILE A 107 10.05 -19.75 -4.07
N ALA A 108 9.95 -20.73 -3.17
CA ALA A 108 11.12 -21.44 -2.65
C ALA A 108 11.86 -22.21 -3.75
N ASP A 109 11.12 -22.89 -4.63
CA ASP A 109 11.66 -23.65 -5.76
C ASP A 109 12.36 -22.74 -6.79
N LEU A 110 11.80 -21.55 -7.06
CA LEU A 110 12.38 -20.55 -7.95
C LEU A 110 13.58 -19.82 -7.35
N LYS A 111 13.87 -19.98 -6.06
CA LYS A 111 14.89 -19.23 -5.30
C LYS A 111 14.79 -17.70 -5.47
N ASP A 112 13.62 -17.21 -5.86
CA ASP A 112 13.35 -15.78 -6.05
C ASP A 112 12.72 -15.18 -4.79
N THR A 113 13.58 -14.57 -3.97
CA THR A 113 13.16 -13.93 -2.70
C THR A 113 12.31 -12.67 -2.90
N GLU A 114 12.25 -12.15 -4.13
CA GLU A 114 11.54 -10.91 -4.47
C GLU A 114 10.19 -11.17 -5.15
N ALA A 115 9.94 -12.41 -5.60
CA ALA A 115 8.73 -12.76 -6.36
C ALA A 115 7.44 -12.42 -5.60
N TYR A 116 7.40 -12.66 -4.29
CA TYR A 116 6.23 -12.35 -3.46
C TYR A 116 5.99 -10.84 -3.36
N TYR A 117 7.05 -10.08 -3.12
CA TYR A 117 6.98 -8.62 -3.08
C TYR A 117 6.46 -8.07 -4.41
N ASN A 118 7.08 -8.48 -5.51
CA ASN A 118 6.73 -8.04 -6.86
C ASN A 118 5.27 -8.36 -7.21
N LYS A 119 4.79 -9.54 -6.82
CA LYS A 119 3.39 -9.92 -7.05
C LYS A 119 2.42 -9.05 -6.23
N CYS A 120 2.74 -8.79 -4.97
CA CYS A 120 1.94 -7.88 -4.14
C CYS A 120 1.96 -6.45 -4.70
N ALA A 121 3.13 -5.94 -5.11
CA ALA A 121 3.23 -4.64 -5.77
C ALA A 121 2.39 -4.58 -7.06
N ALA A 122 2.40 -5.62 -7.89
CA ALA A 122 1.57 -5.70 -9.09
C ALA A 122 0.08 -5.61 -8.75
N TYR A 123 -0.41 -6.31 -7.73
CA TYR A 123 -1.81 -6.22 -7.28
C TYR A 123 -2.20 -4.83 -6.73
N LEU A 124 -1.26 -4.11 -6.10
CA LEU A 124 -1.49 -2.70 -5.75
C LEU A 124 -1.61 -1.86 -7.01
N LEU A 125 -0.70 -2.04 -7.99
CA LEU A 125 -0.70 -1.29 -9.25
C LEU A 125 -1.93 -1.59 -10.12
N GLU A 126 -2.54 -2.77 -10.02
CA GLU A 126 -3.85 -3.02 -10.61
C GLU A 126 -4.93 -2.07 -10.08
N ARG A 127 -4.89 -1.70 -8.79
CA ARG A 127 -5.85 -0.74 -8.20
C ARG A 127 -5.63 0.66 -8.76
N LEU A 128 -4.36 1.08 -8.86
CA LEU A 128 -4.02 2.33 -9.53
C LEU A 128 -4.50 2.32 -10.99
N GLY A 129 -4.18 1.27 -11.75
CA GLY A 129 -4.58 1.15 -13.16
C GLY A 129 -6.09 1.16 -13.35
N HIS A 130 -6.85 0.56 -12.44
CA HIS A 130 -8.31 0.63 -12.44
C HIS A 130 -8.81 2.08 -12.23
N PHE A 131 -8.24 2.81 -11.26
CA PHE A 131 -8.52 4.23 -11.08
C PHE A 131 -8.16 5.04 -12.32
N MET A 132 -6.97 4.85 -12.89
CA MET A 132 -6.52 5.55 -14.10
C MET A 132 -7.45 5.32 -15.29
N SER A 133 -7.91 4.08 -15.45
CA SER A 133 -8.88 3.73 -16.49
C SER A 133 -10.20 4.49 -16.32
N HIS A 134 -10.70 4.55 -15.09
CA HIS A 134 -11.93 5.28 -14.76
C HIS A 134 -11.78 6.80 -14.94
N ALA A 135 -10.64 7.35 -14.56
CA ALA A 135 -10.36 8.78 -14.61
C ALA A 135 -9.83 9.28 -15.99
N GLY A 136 -9.70 8.39 -16.98
CA GLY A 136 -9.17 8.75 -18.30
C GLY A 136 -7.69 9.16 -18.30
N ILE A 137 -6.90 8.65 -17.31
CA ILE A 137 -5.48 8.97 -17.15
C ILE A 137 -4.65 8.00 -18.02
N GLY A 138 -3.77 8.55 -18.86
CA GLY A 138 -2.86 7.76 -19.70
C GLY A 138 -1.65 7.21 -18.90
N PRO A 139 -1.00 6.15 -19.41
CA PRO A 139 0.11 5.48 -18.71
C PRO A 139 1.27 6.43 -18.36
N ASP A 140 1.65 7.29 -19.30
CA ASP A 140 2.78 8.21 -19.13
C ASP A 140 2.47 9.45 -18.28
N GLN A 141 1.23 9.58 -17.78
CA GLN A 141 0.84 10.70 -16.94
C GLN A 141 1.06 10.44 -15.44
N VAL A 142 1.46 9.22 -15.05
CA VAL A 142 1.71 8.84 -13.67
C VAL A 142 3.14 8.31 -13.52
N GLU A 143 3.89 8.89 -12.61
CA GLU A 143 5.16 8.36 -12.12
C GLU A 143 4.91 7.54 -10.85
N ILE A 144 5.66 6.44 -10.65
CA ILE A 144 5.52 5.55 -9.50
C ILE A 144 6.85 5.50 -8.76
N VAL A 145 6.83 5.93 -7.50
CA VAL A 145 8.02 6.08 -6.66
C VAL A 145 7.87 5.18 -5.44
N PHE A 146 8.64 4.10 -5.42
CA PHE A 146 8.76 3.25 -4.24
C PHE A 146 9.76 3.83 -3.24
N GLU A 147 9.56 3.59 -1.95
CA GLU A 147 10.63 3.80 -0.98
C GLU A 147 11.82 2.89 -1.33
N GLU A 148 13.02 3.47 -1.35
CA GLU A 148 14.25 2.77 -1.72
C GLU A 148 14.62 1.74 -0.66
N LYS A 149 14.84 0.52 -1.12
CA LYS A 149 15.38 -0.59 -0.33
C LYS A 149 16.24 -1.50 -1.19
N LYS A 150 16.87 -2.49 -0.57
CA LYS A 150 17.62 -3.53 -1.29
C LYS A 150 16.66 -4.43 -2.07
N HIS A 151 16.26 -3.99 -3.26
CA HIS A 151 15.28 -4.63 -4.14
C HIS A 151 15.60 -4.35 -5.60
N ASP A 152 15.47 -5.37 -6.48
CA ASP A 152 15.66 -5.19 -7.93
C ASP A 152 14.34 -4.75 -8.59
N TYR A 153 14.16 -3.46 -8.73
CA TYR A 153 12.99 -2.89 -9.38
C TYR A 153 12.90 -3.21 -10.89
N ASN A 154 13.98 -3.70 -11.53
CA ASN A 154 13.89 -4.19 -12.92
C ASN A 154 13.06 -5.46 -12.99
N LYS A 155 13.17 -6.36 -12.00
CA LYS A 155 12.29 -7.54 -11.92
C LYS A 155 10.81 -7.15 -11.81
N LEU A 156 10.49 -6.11 -11.02
CA LEU A 156 9.12 -5.59 -10.95
C LEU A 156 8.66 -5.03 -12.29
N ARG A 157 9.47 -4.20 -12.97
CA ARG A 157 9.15 -3.66 -14.30
C ARG A 157 8.90 -4.77 -15.32
N ASN A 158 9.75 -5.79 -15.33
CA ASN A 158 9.62 -6.94 -16.22
C ASN A 158 8.36 -7.75 -15.92
N LEU A 159 8.03 -7.98 -14.63
CA LEU A 159 6.81 -8.66 -14.24
C LEU A 159 5.57 -7.89 -14.73
N ILE A 160 5.52 -6.57 -14.53
CA ILE A 160 4.42 -5.74 -15.03
C ILE A 160 4.29 -5.85 -16.55
N GLY A 161 5.41 -5.76 -17.30
CA GLY A 161 5.41 -5.93 -18.75
C GLY A 161 4.89 -7.31 -19.19
N THR A 162 5.28 -8.37 -18.50
CA THR A 162 4.78 -9.73 -18.76
C THR A 162 3.27 -9.83 -18.51
N MET A 163 2.79 -9.29 -17.38
CA MET A 163 1.36 -9.32 -17.03
C MET A 163 0.49 -8.45 -17.96
N GLN A 164 1.06 -7.41 -18.56
CA GLN A 164 0.39 -6.60 -19.59
C GLN A 164 0.15 -7.41 -20.87
N ASN A 165 1.14 -8.19 -21.29
CA ASN A 165 1.05 -9.03 -22.50
C ASN A 165 0.19 -10.28 -22.29
N THR A 166 0.20 -10.84 -21.07
CA THR A 166 -0.51 -12.07 -20.74
C THR A 166 -1.23 -11.89 -19.39
N PRO A 167 -2.35 -11.13 -19.37
CA PRO A 167 -3.11 -10.93 -18.14
C PRO A 167 -3.74 -12.24 -17.69
N HIS A 168 -3.50 -12.61 -16.41
CA HIS A 168 -3.97 -13.87 -15.83
C HIS A 168 -5.45 -13.82 -15.41
N ASP A 169 -6.04 -12.63 -15.26
CA ASP A 169 -7.47 -12.40 -15.01
C ASP A 169 -7.91 -11.02 -15.54
N ASP A 170 -9.22 -10.73 -15.44
CA ASP A 170 -9.78 -9.46 -15.91
C ASP A 170 -9.23 -8.23 -15.19
N ARG A 171 -8.76 -8.36 -13.95
CA ARG A 171 -8.21 -7.24 -13.18
C ARG A 171 -6.79 -6.92 -13.59
N ALA A 172 -6.01 -7.93 -13.97
CA ALA A 172 -4.65 -7.75 -14.48
C ALA A 172 -4.63 -6.89 -15.76
N ARG A 173 -5.73 -6.83 -16.52
CA ARG A 173 -5.86 -5.94 -17.69
C ARG A 173 -5.67 -4.46 -17.35
N TYR A 174 -5.97 -4.05 -16.12
CA TYR A 174 -5.75 -2.67 -15.67
C TYR A 174 -4.27 -2.29 -15.61
N LEU A 175 -3.35 -3.29 -15.54
CA LEU A 175 -1.91 -3.01 -15.61
C LEU A 175 -1.49 -2.39 -16.93
N SER A 176 -2.27 -2.52 -18.02
CA SER A 176 -2.04 -1.80 -19.28
C SER A 176 -2.00 -0.28 -19.13
N ARG A 177 -2.53 0.26 -18.02
CA ARG A 177 -2.46 1.68 -17.66
C ARG A 177 -1.18 2.06 -16.91
N ILE A 178 -0.32 1.12 -16.58
CA ILE A 178 0.94 1.36 -15.87
C ILE A 178 2.08 1.40 -16.89
N ALA A 179 2.91 2.43 -16.84
CA ALA A 179 4.12 2.51 -17.65
C ALA A 179 5.30 1.96 -16.84
N PRO A 180 5.83 0.73 -17.13
CA PRO A 180 6.88 0.12 -16.33
C PRO A 180 8.15 0.97 -16.21
N HIS A 181 8.52 1.69 -17.28
CA HIS A 181 9.69 2.58 -17.28
C HIS A 181 9.56 3.79 -16.35
N ARG A 182 8.35 4.10 -15.88
CA ARG A 182 8.08 5.18 -14.91
C ARG A 182 8.10 4.71 -13.46
N ILE A 183 8.42 3.45 -13.20
CA ILE A 183 8.64 2.92 -11.86
C ILE A 183 10.08 3.20 -11.46
N ARG A 184 10.29 3.89 -10.35
CA ARG A 184 11.60 4.15 -9.75
C ARG A 184 11.57 3.99 -8.23
N ALA A 185 12.73 4.04 -7.60
CA ALA A 185 12.87 4.10 -6.15
C ALA A 185 13.51 5.40 -5.72
N GLN A 186 13.21 5.84 -4.49
CA GLN A 186 13.78 7.03 -3.89
C GLN A 186 13.84 6.88 -2.36
N ALA A 187 14.91 7.36 -1.75
CA ALA A 187 15.05 7.31 -0.31
C ALA A 187 14.07 8.29 0.38
N LYS A 188 13.43 7.87 1.45
CA LYS A 188 12.46 8.68 2.23
C LYS A 188 13.07 9.98 2.77
N LYS A 189 14.37 9.97 3.09
CA LYS A 189 15.07 11.18 3.54
C LYS A 189 15.11 12.30 2.49
N ASP A 190 15.02 11.95 1.20
CA ASP A 190 15.10 12.88 0.06
C ASP A 190 13.71 13.24 -0.49
N GLU A 191 12.64 12.54 -0.06
CA GLU A 191 11.26 12.82 -0.48
C GLU A 191 10.27 12.60 0.67
N ILE A 192 9.88 13.69 1.32
CA ILE A 192 8.97 13.66 2.46
C ILE A 192 7.58 13.14 2.13
N LEU A 193 7.14 13.19 0.86
CA LEU A 193 5.83 12.68 0.44
C LEU A 193 5.73 11.15 0.57
N LEU A 194 6.86 10.41 0.62
CA LEU A 194 6.87 8.99 0.94
C LEU A 194 6.31 8.69 2.35
N SER A 195 6.36 9.66 3.28
CA SER A 195 5.75 9.50 4.60
C SER A 195 4.22 9.31 4.56
N LEU A 196 3.55 9.75 3.48
CA LEU A 196 2.11 9.51 3.28
C LEU A 196 1.82 8.05 2.91
N ALA A 197 2.70 7.44 2.12
CA ALA A 197 2.63 6.03 1.78
C ALA A 197 2.97 5.16 3.00
N ASP A 198 4.02 5.51 3.75
CA ASP A 198 4.41 4.90 5.03
C ASP A 198 3.22 4.91 6.02
N LEU A 199 2.59 6.06 6.24
CA LEU A 199 1.42 6.17 7.11
C LEU A 199 0.27 5.27 6.64
N THR A 200 0.06 5.19 5.33
CA THR A 200 -1.01 4.36 4.75
C THR A 200 -0.73 2.87 4.95
N ALA A 201 0.50 2.42 4.68
CA ALA A 201 0.93 1.04 4.91
C ALA A 201 0.85 0.67 6.39
N PHE A 202 1.39 1.52 7.26
CA PHE A 202 1.34 1.34 8.72
C PHE A 202 -0.09 1.24 9.24
N SER A 203 -0.97 2.14 8.81
CA SER A 203 -2.38 2.16 9.25
C SER A 203 -3.14 0.90 8.84
N LEU A 204 -2.93 0.41 7.62
CA LEU A 204 -3.48 -0.86 7.14
C LEU A 204 -2.90 -2.05 7.92
N TYR A 205 -1.59 -2.07 8.15
CA TYR A 205 -0.91 -3.10 8.92
C TYR A 205 -1.47 -3.20 10.34
N GLN A 206 -1.59 -2.07 11.05
CA GLN A 206 -2.14 -2.00 12.40
C GLN A 206 -3.60 -2.46 12.47
N SER A 207 -4.36 -2.34 11.39
CA SER A 207 -5.77 -2.77 11.34
C SER A 207 -5.97 -4.29 11.23
N VAL A 208 -4.92 -5.04 10.90
CA VAL A 208 -4.99 -6.51 10.72
C VAL A 208 -4.02 -7.28 11.63
N SER A 209 -2.98 -6.63 12.13
CA SER A 209 -1.94 -7.27 12.91
C SER A 209 -2.25 -7.25 14.41
N LYS A 210 -2.12 -8.42 15.05
CA LYS A 210 -2.20 -8.59 16.52
C LYS A 210 -0.79 -8.44 17.10
N LEU A 211 -0.27 -7.21 17.19
CA LEU A 211 1.05 -6.94 17.74
C LEU A 211 1.06 -7.08 19.28
N HIS A 212 2.15 -7.61 19.82
CA HIS A 212 2.37 -7.66 21.27
C HIS A 212 2.41 -6.26 21.89
N SER A 213 2.95 -5.26 21.18
CA SER A 213 2.96 -3.85 21.62
C SER A 213 1.56 -3.25 21.77
N ASN A 214 0.55 -3.82 21.10
CA ASN A 214 -0.86 -3.44 21.21
C ASN A 214 -1.66 -4.47 22.02
N PHE A 215 -0.97 -5.25 22.88
CA PHE A 215 -1.61 -6.29 23.69
C PHE A 215 -2.43 -7.30 22.88
N GLY A 216 -2.07 -7.52 21.61
CA GLY A 216 -2.77 -8.43 20.71
C GLY A 216 -4.06 -7.87 20.06
N TYR A 217 -4.37 -6.59 20.25
CA TYR A 217 -5.53 -5.93 19.62
C TYR A 217 -5.14 -5.15 18.38
N PRO A 218 -5.88 -5.25 17.27
CA PRO A 218 -5.71 -4.40 16.11
C PRO A 218 -6.09 -2.95 16.41
N GLU A 219 -5.39 -2.00 15.81
CA GLU A 219 -5.69 -0.57 15.92
C GLU A 219 -6.40 -0.07 14.67
N PHE A 220 -7.66 0.33 14.80
CA PHE A 220 -8.50 0.75 13.66
C PHE A 220 -8.61 2.26 13.49
N ARG A 221 -8.22 3.04 14.48
CA ARG A 221 -8.42 4.49 14.48
C ARG A 221 -7.74 5.14 13.26
N TYR A 222 -6.51 4.72 12.98
CA TYR A 222 -5.75 5.29 11.86
C TYR A 222 -6.47 5.07 10.53
N MET A 223 -6.92 3.85 10.28
CA MET A 223 -7.67 3.52 9.07
C MET A 223 -9.04 4.21 9.00
N ARG A 224 -9.73 4.42 10.14
CA ARG A 224 -10.98 5.17 10.18
C ARG A 224 -10.77 6.63 9.78
N GLU A 225 -9.69 7.26 10.27
CA GLU A 225 -9.32 8.63 9.90
C GLU A 225 -8.92 8.72 8.42
N LEU A 226 -8.18 7.75 7.87
CA LEU A 226 -7.73 7.75 6.47
C LEU A 226 -8.80 7.29 5.48
N ARG A 227 -9.85 6.57 5.91
CA ARG A 227 -10.88 5.98 5.04
C ARG A 227 -11.45 6.95 3.99
N PRO A 228 -11.75 8.22 4.28
CA PRO A 228 -12.30 9.16 3.30
C PRO A 228 -11.37 9.44 2.12
N LYS A 229 -10.07 9.16 2.25
CA LYS A 229 -9.04 9.40 1.22
C LYS A 229 -8.78 8.21 0.33
N PHE A 230 -9.24 7.02 0.69
CA PHE A 230 -9.10 5.87 -0.20
C PHE A 230 -10.03 6.01 -1.42
N TRP A 231 -9.51 5.59 -2.57
CA TRP A 231 -10.35 5.50 -3.75
C TRP A 231 -11.52 4.55 -3.52
N LYS A 232 -12.71 5.01 -3.87
CA LYS A 232 -13.96 4.29 -3.67
C LYS A 232 -14.55 3.81 -4.98
N ASN A 233 -15.52 2.90 -4.87
CA ASN A 233 -16.42 2.60 -5.97
C ASN A 233 -17.05 3.91 -6.51
N PRO A 234 -16.93 4.22 -7.81
CA PRO A 234 -17.54 5.42 -8.38
C PRO A 234 -19.07 5.50 -8.21
N LYS A 235 -19.71 4.36 -7.91
CA LYS A 235 -21.17 4.26 -7.69
C LYS A 235 -21.56 4.06 -6.22
N GLY A 236 -20.63 4.22 -5.28
CA GLY A 236 -20.90 3.98 -3.86
C GLY A 236 -19.75 4.32 -2.92
N GLU A 237 -19.80 3.81 -1.69
CA GLU A 237 -18.81 4.09 -0.64
C GLU A 237 -17.78 2.98 -0.41
N LYS A 238 -17.94 1.87 -1.09
CA LYS A 238 -17.06 0.70 -0.99
C LYS A 238 -15.64 1.02 -1.42
N ILE A 239 -14.66 0.76 -0.56
CA ILE A 239 -13.24 0.91 -0.88
C ILE A 239 -12.54 -0.42 -1.18
N ALA A 240 -13.07 -1.55 -0.68
CA ALA A 240 -12.50 -2.86 -0.97
C ALA A 240 -12.62 -3.21 -2.46
N ASN A 241 -11.53 -3.74 -3.02
CA ASN A 241 -11.33 -3.99 -4.46
C ASN A 241 -11.26 -2.73 -5.35
N PHE A 242 -11.33 -1.54 -4.77
CA PHE A 242 -11.04 -0.24 -5.39
C PHE A 242 -9.75 0.33 -4.80
N GLY A 243 -9.82 1.10 -3.73
CA GLY A 243 -8.65 1.66 -3.06
C GLY A 243 -7.91 0.68 -2.16
N VAL A 244 -8.56 -0.38 -1.66
CA VAL A 244 -7.91 -1.41 -0.82
C VAL A 244 -8.13 -2.80 -1.40
N LYS A 245 -7.07 -3.60 -1.44
CA LYS A 245 -7.12 -5.02 -1.83
C LYS A 245 -6.69 -5.89 -0.66
N TYR A 246 -7.58 -6.76 -0.20
CA TYR A 246 -7.24 -7.91 0.65
C TYR A 246 -7.00 -9.11 -0.27
N ILE A 247 -5.79 -9.68 -0.27
CA ILE A 247 -5.47 -10.83 -1.11
C ILE A 247 -6.35 -12.01 -0.69
N GLN A 248 -7.02 -12.63 -1.66
CA GLN A 248 -8.02 -13.69 -1.45
C GLN A 248 -9.27 -13.26 -0.66
N GLY A 249 -9.32 -12.04 -0.12
CA GLY A 249 -10.41 -11.53 0.71
C GLY A 249 -10.29 -11.88 2.19
N PRO A 250 -11.00 -11.13 3.09
CA PRO A 250 -10.81 -11.23 4.54
C PRO A 250 -11.06 -12.62 5.12
N PHE A 251 -12.07 -13.35 4.64
CA PHE A 251 -12.37 -14.71 5.11
C PHE A 251 -11.26 -15.71 4.77
N LYS A 252 -10.82 -15.74 3.50
CA LYS A 252 -9.75 -16.66 3.07
C LYS A 252 -8.38 -16.26 3.62
N MET A 253 -8.24 -15.03 4.10
CA MET A 253 -7.06 -14.59 4.85
C MET A 253 -7.09 -15.04 6.31
N ASN A 254 -8.12 -15.77 6.75
CA ASN A 254 -8.31 -16.17 8.14
C ASN A 254 -8.16 -14.96 9.09
N LEU A 255 -8.79 -13.83 8.73
CA LEU A 255 -8.95 -12.72 9.67
C LEU A 255 -10.09 -13.07 10.62
N GLU A 256 -9.93 -12.74 11.90
CA GLU A 256 -10.86 -13.12 12.96
C GLU A 256 -11.32 -11.91 13.78
N GLY A 257 -12.39 -12.08 14.54
CA GLY A 257 -12.87 -11.10 15.51
C GLY A 257 -13.08 -9.72 14.91
N ASP A 258 -12.54 -8.70 15.57
CA ASP A 258 -12.72 -7.31 15.16
C ASP A 258 -11.94 -6.94 13.89
N ALA A 259 -10.79 -7.61 13.62
CA ALA A 259 -10.06 -7.42 12.36
C ALA A 259 -10.89 -7.86 11.16
N LEU A 260 -11.58 -9.01 11.26
CA LEU A 260 -12.50 -9.47 10.22
C LEU A 260 -13.68 -8.51 10.04
N LYS A 261 -14.35 -8.12 11.13
CA LYS A 261 -15.47 -7.16 11.08
C LYS A 261 -15.05 -5.83 10.43
N PHE A 262 -13.89 -5.31 10.82
CA PHE A 262 -13.36 -4.09 10.25
C PHE A 262 -13.04 -4.23 8.76
N ALA A 263 -12.33 -5.29 8.35
CA ALA A 263 -12.04 -5.54 6.96
C ALA A 263 -13.33 -5.69 6.12
N LEU A 264 -14.35 -6.39 6.63
CA LEU A 264 -15.65 -6.53 5.96
C LEU A 264 -16.39 -5.19 5.80
N SER A 265 -16.23 -4.26 6.75
CA SER A 265 -16.82 -2.91 6.62
C SER A 265 -16.31 -2.13 5.40
N MET A 266 -15.13 -2.49 4.85
CA MET A 266 -14.59 -1.89 3.63
C MET A 266 -15.30 -2.37 2.34
N TYR A 267 -16.08 -3.46 2.42
CA TYR A 267 -16.85 -4.03 1.33
C TYR A 267 -18.30 -3.51 1.27
N GLN A 268 -18.72 -2.73 2.27
CA GLN A 268 -20.07 -2.20 2.34
C GLN A 268 -20.17 -0.87 1.60
N ASP A 269 -21.20 -0.73 0.78
CA ASP A 269 -21.73 0.55 0.32
C ASP A 269 -22.67 1.04 1.44
N LYS A 270 -22.31 2.13 2.12
CA LYS A 270 -23.15 2.77 3.12
C LYS A 270 -24.15 3.67 2.44
#